data_3d7ca8691fa86ae86fa5961317922121
#
_entry.id   3d7ca8691fa86ae86fa5961317922121
#
_cell.length_a   1.000
_cell.length_b   1.000
_cell.length_c   1.000
_cell.angle_alpha   90.00
_cell.angle_beta   90.00
_cell.angle_gamma   90.00
#
_symmetry.space_group_name_H-M   'P 1'
#
loop_
_entity.id
_entity.type
_entity.pdbx_description
1 polymer ?
#
loop_
_entity_poly.entity_id
_entity_poly.type
_entity_poly.pdbx_seq_one_letter_code
_entity_poly.pdbx_strand_id
1 'polypeptide(L)'
;MRVERAGYIGAVRLEDGSIDVAAAVRPDVLRAAGGPAACARAWLGHAVLDPGALDAARWRGTPALTRRRACMAAPRVLVTGDAAGYVEPFTGEGMGWAIATGAAAGRLAAHMRAAPDAWRAWPAQYRALVRTQRLRCRTIALTLRSPLLVTGAIAIARAAPRALGAA
;
A
#
# COMPACT_ATOMS: atom_id res chain seq x y z
N MET A 1 -7.94 -1.25 -12.94
CA MET A 1 -7.87 -0.37 -11.75
C MET A 1 -8.36 1.01 -12.12
N ARG A 2 -9.10 1.66 -11.24
CA ARG A 2 -9.56 3.04 -11.38
C ARG A 2 -9.08 3.88 -10.20
N VAL A 3 -8.63 5.09 -10.47
CA VAL A 3 -8.13 6.05 -9.47
C VAL A 3 -9.01 7.29 -9.51
N GLU A 4 -9.45 7.72 -8.36
CA GLU A 4 -10.28 8.92 -8.13
C GLU A 4 -9.63 9.80 -7.05
N ARG A 5 -10.08 11.04 -6.91
CA ARG A 5 -9.58 11.94 -5.83
C ARG A 5 -9.77 11.36 -4.42
N ALA A 6 -10.77 10.51 -4.24
CA ALA A 6 -11.13 9.92 -2.95
C ALA A 6 -10.47 8.58 -2.68
N GLY A 7 -9.66 8.06 -3.60
CA GLY A 7 -9.00 6.77 -3.47
C GLY A 7 -8.88 6.01 -4.77
N TYR A 8 -8.77 4.72 -4.69
CA TYR A 8 -8.68 3.84 -5.85
C TYR A 8 -9.39 2.50 -5.59
N ILE A 9 -9.74 1.81 -6.68
CA ILE A 9 -10.31 0.47 -6.69
C ILE A 9 -9.69 -0.34 -7.82
N GLY A 10 -9.41 -1.61 -7.54
CA GLY A 10 -8.93 -2.57 -8.53
C GLY A 10 -9.71 -3.87 -8.45
N ALA A 11 -9.82 -4.55 -9.58
CA ALA A 11 -10.33 -5.90 -9.67
C ALA A 11 -9.31 -6.77 -10.40
N VAL A 12 -9.10 -7.98 -9.94
CA VAL A 12 -8.23 -8.99 -10.55
C VAL A 12 -8.99 -10.32 -10.63
N ARG A 13 -8.87 -11.00 -11.76
CA ARG A 13 -9.37 -12.36 -11.91
C ARG A 13 -8.34 -13.31 -11.33
N LEU A 14 -8.79 -14.21 -10.47
CA LEU A 14 -7.99 -15.28 -9.90
C LEU A 14 -8.00 -16.54 -10.78
N GLU A 15 -7.14 -17.48 -10.46
CA GLU A 15 -6.93 -18.72 -11.23
C GLU A 15 -8.16 -19.63 -11.25
N ASP A 16 -8.97 -19.58 -10.21
CA ASP A 16 -10.24 -20.31 -10.10
C ASP A 16 -11.42 -19.63 -10.83
N GLY A 17 -11.15 -18.50 -11.52
CA GLY A 17 -12.15 -17.71 -12.23
C GLY A 17 -12.90 -16.71 -11.35
N SER A 18 -12.71 -16.73 -10.04
CA SER A 18 -13.26 -15.73 -9.13
C SER A 18 -12.61 -14.37 -9.35
N ILE A 19 -13.26 -13.32 -8.85
CA ILE A 19 -12.73 -11.96 -8.94
C ILE A 19 -12.52 -11.41 -7.55
N ASP A 20 -11.28 -11.01 -7.27
CA ASP A 20 -10.94 -10.26 -6.07
C ASP A 20 -11.03 -8.76 -6.34
N VAL A 21 -11.70 -8.03 -5.45
CA VAL A 21 -11.88 -6.58 -5.53
C VAL A 21 -11.27 -5.93 -4.30
N ALA A 22 -10.27 -5.09 -4.52
CA ALA A 22 -9.61 -4.33 -3.46
C ALA A 22 -9.76 -2.84 -3.68
N ALA A 23 -10.03 -2.09 -2.62
CA ALA A 23 -10.20 -0.65 -2.68
C ALA A 23 -9.58 0.04 -1.44
N ALA A 24 -9.01 1.22 -1.66
CA ALA A 24 -8.68 2.16 -0.63
C ALA A 24 -9.44 3.46 -0.90
N VAL A 25 -10.49 3.70 -0.13
CA VAL A 25 -11.43 4.80 -0.33
C VAL A 25 -11.57 5.60 0.95
N ARG A 26 -11.71 6.90 0.85
CA ARG A 26 -12.00 7.76 2.00
C ARG A 26 -13.32 7.32 2.66
N PRO A 27 -13.37 7.22 4.00
CA PRO A 27 -14.54 6.70 4.72
C PRO A 27 -15.82 7.53 4.51
N ASP A 28 -15.71 8.84 4.29
CA ASP A 28 -16.85 9.71 4.02
C ASP A 28 -17.47 9.41 2.65
N VAL A 29 -16.64 9.20 1.62
CA VAL A 29 -17.09 8.84 0.27
C VAL A 29 -17.68 7.44 0.24
N LEU A 30 -17.09 6.48 0.95
CA LEU A 30 -17.62 5.12 1.06
C LEU A 30 -19.02 5.10 1.71
N ARG A 31 -19.20 5.89 2.77
CA ARG A 31 -20.52 6.04 3.43
C ARG A 31 -21.54 6.73 2.54
N ALA A 32 -21.15 7.83 1.87
CA ALA A 32 -22.01 8.55 0.96
C ALA A 32 -22.47 7.70 -0.25
N ALA A 33 -21.62 6.77 -0.71
CA ALA A 33 -21.96 5.84 -1.77
C ALA A 33 -22.95 4.74 -1.33
N GLY A 34 -23.22 4.57 -0.03
CA GLY A 34 -24.07 3.51 0.47
C GLY A 34 -23.33 2.20 0.77
N GLY A 35 -22.00 2.24 0.87
CA GLY A 35 -21.18 1.09 1.23
C GLY A 35 -20.26 0.58 0.12
N PRO A 36 -19.50 -0.50 0.40
CA PRO A 36 -18.45 -0.98 -0.50
C PRO A 36 -18.98 -1.50 -1.83
N ALA A 37 -20.08 -2.24 -1.86
CA ALA A 37 -20.68 -2.75 -3.09
C ALA A 37 -21.13 -1.62 -4.02
N ALA A 38 -21.82 -0.62 -3.47
CA ALA A 38 -22.29 0.54 -4.24
C ALA A 38 -21.13 1.39 -4.75
N CYS A 39 -20.10 1.58 -3.94
CA CYS A 39 -18.88 2.27 -4.34
C CYS A 39 -18.14 1.51 -5.45
N ALA A 40 -18.03 0.20 -5.35
CA ALA A 40 -17.42 -0.64 -6.38
C ALA A 40 -18.20 -0.55 -7.72
N ARG A 41 -19.52 -0.62 -7.69
CA ARG A 41 -20.38 -0.41 -8.87
C ARG A 41 -20.13 0.93 -9.54
N ALA A 42 -20.16 2.00 -8.74
CA ALA A 42 -19.99 3.35 -9.26
C ALA A 42 -18.62 3.58 -9.92
N TRP A 43 -17.56 2.98 -9.36
CA TRP A 43 -16.20 3.22 -9.81
C TRP A 43 -15.73 2.25 -10.89
N LEU A 44 -16.08 0.96 -10.83
CA LEU A 44 -15.68 -0.03 -11.82
C LEU A 44 -16.60 -0.07 -13.04
N GLY A 45 -17.86 0.36 -12.87
CA GLY A 45 -18.87 0.30 -13.92
C GLY A 45 -19.38 -1.11 -14.19
N HIS A 46 -20.53 -1.18 -14.89
CA HIS A 46 -21.22 -2.45 -15.19
C HIS A 46 -20.47 -3.36 -16.18
N ALA A 47 -19.50 -2.80 -16.93
CA ALA A 47 -18.75 -3.57 -17.94
C ALA A 47 -17.69 -4.51 -17.32
N VAL A 48 -17.35 -4.32 -16.05
CA VAL A 48 -16.24 -5.05 -15.40
C VAL A 48 -16.74 -6.19 -14.51
N LEU A 49 -17.88 -5.98 -13.83
CA LEU A 49 -18.41 -6.93 -12.85
C LEU A 49 -19.93 -6.99 -12.89
N ASP A 50 -20.48 -8.19 -12.68
CA ASP A 50 -21.91 -8.36 -12.45
C ASP A 50 -22.34 -7.63 -11.17
N PRO A 51 -23.35 -6.74 -11.25
CA PRO A 51 -23.86 -6.01 -10.08
C PRO A 51 -24.36 -6.93 -8.96
N GLY A 52 -24.99 -8.05 -9.29
CA GLY A 52 -25.51 -9.01 -8.32
C GLY A 52 -24.37 -9.70 -7.55
N ALA A 53 -23.27 -10.00 -8.22
CA ALA A 53 -22.08 -10.56 -7.59
C ALA A 53 -21.45 -9.59 -6.58
N LEU A 54 -21.46 -8.27 -6.85
CA LEU A 54 -20.96 -7.27 -5.93
C LEU A 54 -21.80 -7.15 -4.65
N ASP A 55 -23.13 -7.31 -4.77
CA ASP A 55 -24.04 -7.28 -3.62
C ASP A 55 -23.94 -8.55 -2.76
N ALA A 56 -23.72 -9.69 -3.41
CA ALA A 56 -23.50 -10.97 -2.73
C ALA A 56 -22.10 -11.11 -2.11
N ALA A 57 -21.15 -10.27 -2.50
CA ALA A 57 -19.76 -10.36 -2.06
C ALA A 57 -19.62 -10.10 -0.55
N ARG A 58 -18.72 -10.86 0.08
CA ARG A 58 -18.36 -10.68 1.50
C ARG A 58 -17.30 -9.59 1.61
N TRP A 59 -17.72 -8.37 1.83
CA TRP A 59 -16.82 -7.24 2.03
C TRP A 59 -16.15 -7.27 3.42
N ARG A 60 -14.84 -7.06 3.43
CA ARG A 60 -14.05 -6.89 4.66
C ARG A 60 -13.38 -5.54 4.63
N GLY A 61 -13.45 -4.79 5.73
CA GLY A 61 -12.78 -3.52 5.87
C GLY A 61 -11.64 -3.60 6.89
N THR A 62 -10.63 -2.77 6.69
CA THR A 62 -9.57 -2.53 7.66
C THR A 62 -9.70 -1.11 8.21
N PRO A 63 -9.24 -0.83 9.43
CA PRO A 63 -9.05 0.54 9.88
C PRO A 63 -8.09 1.29 8.96
N ALA A 64 -7.99 2.63 9.12
CA ALA A 64 -7.11 3.47 8.30
C ALA A 64 -5.73 2.84 8.09
N LEU A 65 -5.34 2.69 6.82
CA LEU A 65 -4.13 1.96 6.44
C LEU A 65 -2.86 2.71 6.82
N THR A 66 -2.82 4.03 6.64
CA THR A 66 -1.65 4.83 7.01
C THR A 66 -1.51 4.91 8.52
N ARG A 67 -0.56 4.17 9.05
CA ARG A 67 -0.29 4.09 10.49
C ARG A 67 1.19 4.32 10.78
N ARG A 68 1.42 4.93 11.93
CA ARG A 68 2.76 5.06 12.51
C ARG A 68 2.76 4.42 13.90
N ARG A 69 3.76 3.64 14.18
CA ARG A 69 3.97 3.10 15.51
C ARG A 69 4.90 4.01 16.30
N ALA A 70 4.51 4.35 17.52
CA ALA A 70 5.32 5.17 18.41
C ALA A 70 6.52 4.37 18.96
N CYS A 71 6.28 3.13 19.39
CA CYS A 71 7.33 2.25 19.90
C CYS A 71 7.73 1.22 18.84
N MET A 72 8.94 1.33 18.32
CA MET A 72 9.49 0.49 17.25
C MET A 72 10.35 -0.66 17.77
N ALA A 73 10.80 -0.57 19.01
CA ALA A 73 11.62 -1.57 19.65
C ALA A 73 11.48 -1.49 21.18
N ALA A 74 11.70 -2.64 21.82
CA ALA A 74 11.80 -2.82 23.25
C ALA A 74 12.85 -3.90 23.53
N PRO A 75 13.26 -4.14 24.78
CA PRO A 75 14.12 -5.27 25.09
C PRO A 75 13.57 -6.56 24.49
N ARG A 76 14.37 -7.24 23.67
CA ARG A 76 14.03 -8.49 22.95
C ARG A 76 12.91 -8.40 21.93
N VAL A 77 12.45 -7.20 21.56
CA VAL A 77 11.38 -6.99 20.57
C VAL A 77 11.83 -5.96 19.55
N LEU A 78 11.75 -6.30 18.26
CA LEU A 78 11.98 -5.42 17.12
C LEU A 78 10.74 -5.48 16.21
N VAL A 79 10.15 -4.33 15.90
CA VAL A 79 8.96 -4.27 15.05
C VAL A 79 9.39 -4.04 13.59
N THR A 80 8.89 -4.86 12.67
CA THR A 80 9.28 -4.86 11.24
C THR A 80 8.06 -4.78 10.32
N GLY A 81 8.28 -4.58 9.03
CA GLY A 81 7.25 -4.57 8.01
C GLY A 81 6.11 -3.61 8.31
N ASP A 82 4.89 -3.97 7.94
CA ASP A 82 3.68 -3.15 8.10
C ASP A 82 3.34 -2.87 9.57
N ALA A 83 3.74 -3.74 10.49
CA ALA A 83 3.57 -3.52 11.92
C ALA A 83 4.37 -2.31 12.44
N ALA A 84 5.47 -1.97 11.79
CA ALA A 84 6.31 -0.83 12.13
C ALA A 84 5.80 0.50 11.55
N GLY A 85 4.87 0.42 10.62
CA GLY A 85 4.21 1.55 9.98
C GLY A 85 3.90 1.25 8.52
N TYR A 86 2.74 1.65 8.12
CA TYR A 86 2.21 1.40 6.79
C TYR A 86 2.08 2.71 6.01
N VAL A 87 2.53 2.70 4.79
CA VAL A 87 2.28 3.75 3.80
C VAL A 87 1.48 3.11 2.69
N GLU A 88 0.48 3.78 2.21
CA GLU A 88 -0.50 3.33 1.22
C GLU A 88 0.06 2.33 0.17
N PRO A 89 -0.59 1.16 -0.04
CA PRO A 89 0.00 0.00 -0.73
C PRO A 89 0.01 0.11 -2.26
N PHE A 90 -0.22 1.27 -2.81
CA PHE A 90 -0.40 1.47 -4.25
C PHE A 90 0.74 0.88 -5.09
N THR A 91 1.94 0.85 -4.56
CA THR A 91 3.13 0.38 -5.26
C THR A 91 3.39 -1.13 -5.12
N GLY A 92 2.65 -1.84 -4.26
CA GLY A 92 2.87 -3.26 -3.98
C GLY A 92 4.18 -3.59 -3.25
N GLU A 93 4.97 -2.60 -2.83
CA GLU A 93 6.29 -2.80 -2.23
C GLU A 93 6.29 -3.31 -0.78
N GLY A 94 5.12 -3.49 -0.15
CA GLY A 94 5.01 -3.89 1.26
C GLY A 94 5.76 -5.18 1.60
N MET A 95 5.69 -6.19 0.73
CA MET A 95 6.42 -7.46 0.91
C MET A 95 7.93 -7.26 0.87
N GLY A 96 8.44 -6.48 -0.08
CA GLY A 96 9.87 -6.16 -0.17
C GLY A 96 10.38 -5.44 1.09
N TRP A 97 9.59 -4.53 1.64
CA TRP A 97 9.94 -3.85 2.89
C TRP A 97 9.93 -4.78 4.09
N ALA A 98 8.94 -5.67 4.16
CA ALA A 98 8.85 -6.65 5.24
C ALA A 98 10.08 -7.58 5.24
N ILE A 99 10.49 -8.08 4.08
CA ILE A 99 11.68 -8.92 3.90
C ILE A 99 12.95 -8.15 4.27
N ALA A 100 13.16 -6.96 3.73
CA ALA A 100 14.36 -6.16 3.97
C ALA A 100 14.51 -5.77 5.45
N THR A 101 13.42 -5.29 6.06
CA THR A 101 13.42 -4.92 7.48
C THR A 101 13.51 -6.13 8.39
N GLY A 102 12.87 -7.26 8.02
CA GLY A 102 12.98 -8.53 8.74
C GLY A 102 14.41 -9.07 8.76
N ALA A 103 15.09 -9.06 7.60
CA ALA A 103 16.49 -9.48 7.51
C ALA A 103 17.41 -8.57 8.34
N ALA A 104 17.20 -7.27 8.34
CA ALA A 104 17.98 -6.34 9.16
C ALA A 104 17.71 -6.55 10.66
N ALA A 105 16.44 -6.78 11.05
CA ALA A 105 16.09 -7.09 12.43
C ALA A 105 16.71 -8.40 12.90
N GLY A 106 16.75 -9.43 12.04
CA GLY A 106 17.41 -10.71 12.35
C GLY A 106 18.90 -10.55 12.64
N ARG A 107 19.62 -9.75 11.83
CA ARG A 107 21.03 -9.43 12.08
C ARG A 107 21.23 -8.70 13.40
N LEU A 108 20.39 -7.71 13.69
CA LEU A 108 20.44 -6.98 14.96
C LEU A 108 20.13 -7.89 16.14
N ALA A 109 19.13 -8.76 16.03
CA ALA A 109 18.76 -9.72 17.07
C ALA A 109 19.89 -10.69 17.39
N ALA A 110 20.64 -11.16 16.38
CA ALA A 110 21.85 -11.96 16.59
C ALA A 110 22.91 -11.18 17.37
N HIS A 111 23.13 -9.90 17.03
CA HIS A 111 24.06 -9.02 17.75
C HIS A 111 23.64 -8.75 19.20
N MET A 112 22.34 -8.70 19.48
CA MET A 112 21.80 -8.47 20.83
C MET A 112 22.19 -9.57 21.84
N ARG A 113 22.71 -10.71 21.38
CA ARG A 113 23.25 -11.75 22.27
C ARG A 113 24.50 -11.28 23.00
N ALA A 114 25.36 -10.53 22.30
CA ALA A 114 26.59 -9.92 22.87
C ALA A 114 26.35 -8.50 23.42
N ALA A 115 25.39 -7.77 22.88
CA ALA A 115 25.07 -6.41 23.26
C ALA A 115 23.55 -6.27 23.52
N PRO A 116 23.04 -6.62 24.72
CA PRO A 116 21.61 -6.67 25.02
C PRO A 116 20.84 -5.38 24.74
N ASP A 117 21.49 -4.23 24.85
CA ASP A 117 20.89 -2.90 24.62
C ASP A 117 20.89 -2.45 23.15
N ALA A 118 21.44 -3.24 22.22
CA ALA A 118 21.53 -2.90 20.80
C ALA A 118 20.15 -2.64 20.14
N TRP A 119 19.05 -3.15 20.72
CA TRP A 119 17.69 -2.86 20.25
C TRP A 119 17.38 -1.36 20.19
N ARG A 120 18.02 -0.52 21.00
CA ARG A 120 17.85 0.94 21.01
C ARG A 120 18.22 1.58 19.67
N ALA A 121 19.09 0.97 18.88
CA ALA A 121 19.48 1.44 17.56
C ALA A 121 18.42 1.14 16.48
N TRP A 122 17.50 0.20 16.72
CA TRP A 122 16.53 -0.25 15.73
C TRP A 122 15.68 0.86 15.12
N PRO A 123 15.09 1.81 15.88
CA PRO A 123 14.27 2.86 15.30
C PRO A 123 15.02 3.74 14.28
N ALA A 124 16.30 3.99 14.48
CA ALA A 124 17.13 4.74 13.54
C ALA A 124 17.47 3.92 12.30
N GLN A 125 17.89 2.67 12.48
CA GLN A 125 18.19 1.74 11.38
C GLN A 125 16.95 1.50 10.51
N TYR A 126 15.79 1.24 11.10
CA TYR A 126 14.54 1.07 10.37
C TYR A 126 14.20 2.30 9.54
N ARG A 127 14.28 3.51 10.13
CA ARG A 127 14.00 4.74 9.39
C ARG A 127 14.93 4.94 8.20
N ALA A 128 16.23 4.64 8.37
CA ALA A 128 17.21 4.72 7.29
C ALA A 128 16.87 3.76 6.14
N LEU A 129 16.54 2.49 6.47
CA LEU A 129 16.17 1.46 5.49
C LEU A 129 14.96 1.84 4.64
N VAL A 130 13.90 2.37 5.27
CA VAL A 130 12.64 2.64 4.56
C VAL A 130 12.53 4.07 4.02
N ARG A 131 13.51 4.94 4.27
CA ARG A 131 13.44 6.38 3.92
C ARG A 131 13.19 6.62 2.43
N THR A 132 14.02 6.04 1.58
CA THR A 132 13.94 6.25 0.13
C THR A 132 12.64 5.70 -0.45
N GLN A 133 12.25 4.50 -0.02
CA GLN A 133 11.02 3.87 -0.47
C GLN A 133 9.79 4.65 -0.02
N ARG A 134 9.76 5.10 1.24
CA ARG A 134 8.67 5.96 1.73
C ARG A 134 8.55 7.27 0.96
N LEU A 135 9.68 7.88 0.58
CA LEU A 135 9.67 9.07 -0.27
C LEU A 135 9.07 8.75 -1.65
N ARG A 136 9.52 7.67 -2.30
CA ARG A 136 8.97 7.22 -3.60
C ARG A 136 7.46 6.98 -3.52
N CYS A 137 6.99 6.20 -2.55
CA CYS A 137 5.56 5.94 -2.36
C CYS A 137 4.76 7.22 -2.14
N ARG A 138 5.27 8.14 -1.32
CA ARG A 138 4.62 9.44 -1.09
C ARG A 138 4.54 10.27 -2.37
N THR A 139 5.61 10.34 -3.16
CA THR A 139 5.62 11.05 -4.43
C THR A 139 4.60 10.44 -5.39
N ILE A 140 4.58 9.12 -5.56
CA ILE A 140 3.60 8.43 -6.40
C ILE A 140 2.18 8.69 -5.91
N ALA A 141 1.91 8.55 -4.62
CA ALA A 141 0.58 8.80 -4.05
C ALA A 141 0.11 10.24 -4.27
N LEU A 142 1.01 11.23 -4.15
CA LEU A 142 0.69 12.64 -4.41
C LEU A 142 0.43 12.88 -5.91
N THR A 143 1.23 12.32 -6.79
CA THR A 143 1.04 12.41 -8.24
C THR A 143 -0.32 11.84 -8.65
N LEU A 144 -0.68 10.67 -8.14
CA LEU A 144 -1.95 10.02 -8.46
C LEU A 144 -3.19 10.74 -7.95
N ARG A 145 -3.06 11.56 -6.90
CA ARG A 145 -4.15 12.42 -6.39
C ARG A 145 -4.41 13.66 -7.24
N SER A 146 -3.51 13.98 -8.17
CA SER A 146 -3.65 15.13 -9.09
C SER A 146 -3.94 14.63 -10.50
N PRO A 147 -5.15 14.85 -11.04
CA PRO A 147 -5.50 14.46 -12.41
C PRO A 147 -4.57 15.06 -13.46
N LEU A 148 -4.10 16.30 -13.26
CA LEU A 148 -3.17 16.98 -14.17
C LEU A 148 -1.82 16.29 -14.20
N LEU A 149 -1.29 15.90 -13.03
CA LEU A 149 -0.01 15.20 -12.95
C LEU A 149 -0.10 13.78 -13.56
N VAL A 150 -1.22 13.09 -13.37
CA VAL A 150 -1.48 11.78 -13.99
C VAL A 150 -1.51 11.90 -15.51
N THR A 151 -2.25 12.89 -16.04
CA THR A 151 -2.32 13.12 -17.49
C THR A 151 -0.94 13.44 -18.07
N GLY A 152 -0.18 14.31 -17.39
CA GLY A 152 1.18 14.65 -17.78
C GLY A 152 2.13 13.43 -17.76
N ALA A 153 2.07 12.61 -16.69
CA ALA A 153 2.87 11.40 -16.58
C ALA A 153 2.54 10.38 -17.68
N ILE A 154 1.26 10.20 -18.01
CA ILE A 154 0.83 9.33 -19.11
C ILE A 154 1.32 9.87 -20.46
N ALA A 155 1.25 11.17 -20.69
CA ALA A 155 1.74 11.79 -21.91
C ALA A 155 3.26 11.58 -22.08
N ILE A 156 4.04 11.76 -21.02
CA ILE A 156 5.49 11.51 -21.02
C ILE A 156 5.78 10.02 -21.26
N ALA A 157 5.07 9.11 -20.59
CA ALA A 157 5.24 7.68 -20.77
C ALA A 157 4.93 7.22 -22.21
N ARG A 158 3.95 7.82 -22.86
CA ARG A 158 3.61 7.56 -24.27
C ARG A 158 4.63 8.13 -25.25
N ALA A 159 5.22 9.28 -24.92
CA ALA A 159 6.23 9.94 -25.77
C ALA A 159 7.62 9.27 -25.69
N ALA A 160 7.93 8.62 -24.56
CA ALA A 160 9.24 7.99 -24.32
C ALA A 160 9.11 6.54 -23.82
N PRO A 161 8.55 5.60 -24.60
CA PRO A 161 8.33 4.23 -24.16
C PRO A 161 9.62 3.46 -23.83
N ARG A 162 10.77 3.88 -24.38
CA ARG A 162 12.08 3.23 -24.14
C ARG A 162 12.75 3.65 -22.84
N ALA A 163 12.35 4.75 -22.23
CA ALA A 163 12.96 5.23 -20.97
C ALA A 163 12.45 4.48 -19.73
N LEU A 164 11.33 3.76 -19.82
CA LEU A 164 10.67 3.05 -18.72
C LEU A 164 10.95 1.54 -18.70
N GLY A 165 11.60 1.00 -19.72
CA GLY A 165 11.89 -0.43 -19.87
C GLY A 165 13.30 -0.86 -19.46
N ALA A 166 14.10 0.02 -18.88
CA ALA A 166 15.49 -0.26 -18.48
C ALA A 166 15.66 -0.08 -16.96
N ALA A 167 14.92 -0.88 -16.17
CA ALA A 167 15.17 -0.99 -14.73
C ALA A 167 14.83 -2.42 -14.26
#